data_bbbe5d38c43b78e4d0c98f1f8878687e
#
_entry.id   bbbe5d38c43b78e4d0c98f1f8878687e
#
_cell.length_a   1.000
_cell.length_b   1.000
_cell.length_c   1.000
_cell.angle_alpha   90.00
_cell.angle_beta   90.00
_cell.angle_gamma   90.00
#
_symmetry.space_group_name_H-M   'P 1'
#
loop_
_entity.id
_entity.type
_entity.pdbx_description
1 polymer ?
#
loop_
_entity_poly.entity_id
_entity_poly.type
_entity_poly.pdbx_seq_one_letter_code
_entity_poly.pdbx_strand_id
1 'polypeptide(L)'
;MSVERTRIVEEKMARLFSEKKPFSEHLFKWEDPCLPDKYDHNSFEYTAQPAREEFQKAVDYQRNKGDIFIKLEGDRPLSDHFGLEPGITITMELKNDTGKWIRNENVRFAVPSLSELESIEVKHFGLLYGESFTRRNVRRLYDKLQYHGAYIDDILVAACYSFSADGMTAIDGLIVDEDYRHQYIATALIAHIAEINTDSILFLHADEEDTPKDMYQKMGFEITDRLYEYSCLDLKREK
;
A
#
# COMPACT_ATOMS: atom_id res chain seq x y z
N MET A 1 3.25 -16.31 -14.19
CA MET A 1 1.83 -16.64 -13.81
C MET A 1 1.43 -16.00 -12.48
N SER A 2 2.18 -16.16 -11.38
CA SER A 2 1.83 -15.57 -10.08
C SER A 2 1.98 -14.04 -10.10
N VAL A 3 3.10 -13.51 -10.52
CA VAL A 3 3.39 -12.07 -10.65
C VAL A 3 2.36 -11.31 -11.50
N GLU A 4 1.94 -11.87 -12.61
CA GLU A 4 0.92 -11.26 -13.46
C GLU A 4 -0.44 -11.19 -12.75
N ARG A 5 -0.77 -12.19 -11.92
CA ARG A 5 -2.03 -12.21 -11.16
C ARG A 5 -2.03 -11.18 -10.03
N THR A 6 -0.93 -11.02 -9.29
CA THR A 6 -0.82 -9.97 -8.27
C THR A 6 -1.02 -8.59 -8.88
N ARG A 7 -0.34 -8.27 -9.98
CA ARG A 7 -0.49 -6.99 -10.69
C ARG A 7 -1.92 -6.73 -11.18
N ILE A 8 -2.64 -7.77 -11.65
CA ILE A 8 -4.04 -7.63 -12.04
C ILE A 8 -4.91 -7.27 -10.82
N VAL A 9 -4.67 -7.89 -9.66
CA VAL A 9 -5.42 -7.61 -8.44
C VAL A 9 -5.12 -6.21 -7.92
N GLU A 10 -3.86 -5.78 -7.95
CA GLU A 10 -3.43 -4.43 -7.61
C GLU A 10 -4.10 -3.38 -8.51
N GLU A 11 -4.08 -3.60 -9.83
CA GLU A 11 -4.75 -2.69 -10.75
C GLU A 11 -6.26 -2.63 -10.49
N LYS A 12 -6.92 -3.76 -10.20
CA LYS A 12 -8.33 -3.78 -9.84
C LYS A 12 -8.59 -3.01 -8.55
N MET A 13 -7.75 -3.17 -7.53
CA MET A 13 -7.86 -2.44 -6.28
C MET A 13 -7.63 -0.92 -6.50
N ALA A 14 -6.59 -0.55 -7.23
CA ALA A 14 -6.32 0.85 -7.57
C ALA A 14 -7.48 1.51 -8.32
N ARG A 15 -8.13 0.79 -9.24
CA ARG A 15 -9.31 1.27 -9.98
C ARG A 15 -10.56 1.49 -9.14
N LEU A 16 -10.61 1.04 -7.89
CA LEU A 16 -11.67 1.43 -6.96
C LEU A 16 -11.59 2.92 -6.60
N PHE A 17 -10.42 3.54 -6.75
CA PHE A 17 -10.11 4.88 -6.28
C PHE A 17 -9.64 5.82 -7.39
N SER A 18 -8.89 5.32 -8.35
CA SER A 18 -8.18 6.09 -9.36
C SER A 18 -8.54 5.65 -10.77
N GLU A 19 -8.46 6.57 -11.72
CA GLU A 19 -8.55 6.28 -13.14
C GLU A 19 -7.16 6.25 -13.75
N LYS A 20 -6.87 5.23 -14.56
CA LYS A 20 -5.64 5.13 -15.36
C LYS A 20 -5.89 5.65 -16.76
N LYS A 21 -5.12 6.64 -17.21
CA LYS A 21 -5.24 7.29 -18.51
C LYS A 21 -3.90 7.31 -19.24
N PRO A 22 -3.85 7.09 -20.56
CA PRO A 22 -2.64 7.39 -21.34
C PRO A 22 -2.23 8.85 -21.15
N PHE A 23 -0.95 9.10 -20.89
CA PHE A 23 -0.42 10.44 -20.70
C PHE A 23 0.59 10.85 -21.79
N SER A 24 1.53 9.94 -22.09
CA SER A 24 2.48 10.09 -23.18
C SER A 24 2.83 8.71 -23.76
N GLU A 25 3.86 8.59 -24.59
CA GLU A 25 4.26 7.32 -25.20
C GLU A 25 4.62 6.26 -24.16
N HIS A 26 5.34 6.67 -23.09
CA HIS A 26 5.83 5.75 -22.06
C HIS A 26 5.21 5.94 -20.68
N LEU A 27 4.25 6.88 -20.54
CA LEU A 27 3.62 7.20 -19.25
C LEU A 27 2.11 7.03 -19.30
N PHE A 28 1.58 6.42 -18.24
CA PHE A 28 0.16 6.45 -17.86
C PHE A 28 0.01 7.29 -16.60
N LYS A 29 -1.07 8.05 -16.50
CA LYS A 29 -1.43 8.82 -15.30
C LYS A 29 -2.51 8.11 -14.54
N TRP A 30 -2.27 7.85 -13.24
CA TRP A 30 -3.29 7.49 -12.27
C TRP A 30 -3.82 8.75 -11.59
N GLU A 31 -5.12 8.89 -11.45
CA GLU A 31 -5.77 10.05 -10.81
C GLU A 31 -6.90 9.64 -9.89
N ASP A 32 -6.82 10.07 -8.62
CA ASP A 32 -7.93 10.06 -7.66
C ASP A 32 -8.48 11.48 -7.46
N PRO A 33 -9.58 11.86 -8.09
CA PRO A 33 -10.15 13.20 -7.96
C PRO A 33 -10.73 13.48 -6.57
N CYS A 34 -11.03 12.41 -5.79
CA CYS A 34 -11.57 12.55 -4.44
C CYS A 34 -10.48 12.77 -3.37
N LEU A 35 -9.25 12.35 -3.66
CA LEU A 35 -8.10 12.50 -2.76
C LEU A 35 -6.85 12.90 -3.56
N PRO A 36 -6.82 14.12 -4.14
CA PRO A 36 -5.76 14.54 -5.04
C PRO A 36 -4.39 14.67 -4.36
N ASP A 37 -4.37 14.85 -3.04
CA ASP A 37 -3.17 14.94 -2.20
C ASP A 37 -2.56 13.57 -1.82
N LYS A 38 -3.19 12.45 -2.21
CA LYS A 38 -2.62 11.10 -2.00
C LYS A 38 -1.71 10.72 -3.17
N TYR A 39 -0.38 10.81 -2.98
CA TYR A 39 0.59 10.61 -4.06
C TYR A 39 0.54 9.19 -4.67
N ASP A 40 0.25 8.13 -3.89
CA ASP A 40 0.12 6.76 -4.40
C ASP A 40 -1.09 6.57 -5.34
N HIS A 41 -2.16 7.32 -5.13
CA HIS A 41 -3.33 7.30 -6.00
C HIS A 41 -3.22 8.27 -7.18
N ASN A 42 -2.18 9.11 -7.20
CA ASN A 42 -1.98 10.17 -8.20
C ASN A 42 -0.59 10.11 -8.84
N SER A 43 -0.09 8.89 -9.06
CA SER A 43 1.23 8.60 -9.63
C SER A 43 1.24 8.59 -11.16
N PHE A 44 2.43 8.41 -11.72
CA PHE A 44 2.64 8.06 -13.13
C PHE A 44 3.25 6.65 -13.21
N GLU A 45 2.62 5.78 -13.99
CA GLU A 45 3.17 4.46 -14.29
C GLU A 45 3.95 4.54 -15.61
N TYR A 46 5.20 4.10 -15.60
CA TYR A 46 6.01 4.03 -16.82
C TYR A 46 6.09 2.59 -17.36
N THR A 47 6.11 2.47 -18.68
CA THR A 47 6.25 1.20 -19.40
C THR A 47 7.65 0.99 -19.97
N ALA A 48 8.42 2.06 -20.11
CA ALA A 48 9.82 2.10 -20.51
C ALA A 48 10.48 3.36 -19.94
N GLN A 49 11.79 3.56 -20.19
CA GLN A 49 12.48 4.80 -19.81
C GLN A 49 11.80 5.99 -20.50
N PRO A 50 11.13 6.90 -19.76
CA PRO A 50 10.55 8.10 -20.37
C PRO A 50 11.65 9.02 -20.93
N ALA A 51 11.34 9.73 -22.01
CA ALA A 51 12.18 10.81 -22.47
C ALA A 51 12.13 12.00 -21.49
N ARG A 52 13.17 12.85 -21.49
CA ARG A 52 13.20 14.03 -20.60
C ARG A 52 12.02 14.99 -20.85
N GLU A 53 11.57 15.10 -22.08
CA GLU A 53 10.40 15.90 -22.46
C GLU A 53 9.10 15.31 -21.91
N GLU A 54 8.96 13.99 -21.83
CA GLU A 54 7.80 13.31 -21.22
C GLU A 54 7.79 13.55 -19.71
N PHE A 55 8.95 13.39 -19.08
CA PHE A 55 9.10 13.68 -17.65
C PHE A 55 8.78 15.15 -17.33
N GLN A 56 9.31 16.10 -18.10
CA GLN A 56 9.01 17.53 -17.91
C GLN A 56 7.52 17.82 -18.04
N LYS A 57 6.84 17.21 -19.02
CA LYS A 57 5.37 17.33 -19.16
C LYS A 57 4.64 16.80 -17.92
N ALA A 58 5.12 15.70 -17.31
CA ALA A 58 4.52 15.16 -16.09
C ALA A 58 4.71 16.12 -14.90
N VAL A 59 5.89 16.71 -14.76
CA VAL A 59 6.18 17.74 -13.72
C VAL A 59 5.28 18.97 -13.93
N ASP A 60 5.19 19.49 -15.16
CA ASP A 60 4.36 20.66 -15.47
C ASP A 60 2.87 20.37 -15.24
N TYR A 61 2.43 19.15 -15.54
CA TYR A 61 1.06 18.71 -15.26
C TYR A 61 0.74 18.75 -13.76
N GLN A 62 1.60 18.17 -12.91
CA GLN A 62 1.42 18.21 -11.45
C GLN A 62 1.45 19.66 -10.92
N ARG A 63 2.41 20.46 -11.34
CA ARG A 63 2.50 21.89 -10.96
C ARG A 63 1.27 22.69 -11.35
N ASN A 64 0.73 22.48 -12.55
CA ASN A 64 -0.47 23.16 -13.03
C ASN A 64 -1.72 22.78 -12.23
N LYS A 65 -1.78 21.58 -11.69
CA LYS A 65 -2.82 21.14 -10.74
C LYS A 65 -2.63 21.72 -9.34
N GLY A 66 -1.46 22.26 -9.05
CA GLY A 66 -1.08 22.72 -7.70
C GLY A 66 -0.53 21.60 -6.80
N ASP A 67 -0.26 20.42 -7.36
CA ASP A 67 0.35 19.32 -6.65
C ASP A 67 1.83 19.63 -6.35
N ILE A 68 2.28 19.23 -5.16
CA ILE A 68 3.65 19.46 -4.69
C ILE A 68 4.54 18.22 -4.82
N PHE A 69 4.04 17.16 -5.43
CA PHE A 69 4.73 15.88 -5.56
C PHE A 69 4.72 15.37 -7.00
N ILE A 70 5.67 14.50 -7.31
CA ILE A 70 5.65 13.60 -8.47
C ILE A 70 6.13 12.21 -8.02
N LYS A 71 5.46 11.18 -8.50
CA LYS A 71 5.86 9.77 -8.33
C LYS A 71 5.79 9.07 -9.66
N LEU A 72 6.88 8.40 -10.04
CA LEU A 72 6.96 7.45 -11.16
C LEU A 72 7.05 6.05 -10.59
N GLU A 73 6.36 5.08 -11.17
CA GLU A 73 6.43 3.68 -10.76
C GLU A 73 6.40 2.74 -11.97
N GLY A 74 7.08 1.60 -11.88
CA GLY A 74 7.12 0.64 -12.97
C GLY A 74 7.85 -0.66 -12.63
N ASP A 75 7.83 -1.60 -13.56
CA ASP A 75 8.30 -2.99 -13.38
C ASP A 75 9.79 -3.20 -13.60
N ARG A 76 10.54 -2.16 -13.92
CA ARG A 76 11.98 -2.21 -14.19
C ARG A 76 12.67 -0.93 -13.73
N PRO A 77 13.96 -0.97 -13.37
CA PRO A 77 14.68 0.24 -12.98
C PRO A 77 14.84 1.20 -14.16
N LEU A 78 14.74 2.51 -13.86
CA LEU A 78 15.10 3.56 -14.79
C LEU A 78 16.61 3.77 -14.82
N SER A 79 17.17 4.08 -15.98
CA SER A 79 18.58 4.45 -16.15
C SER A 79 18.84 5.92 -15.82
N ASP A 80 17.86 6.80 -16.03
CA ASP A 80 17.86 8.21 -15.61
C ASP A 80 16.71 8.41 -14.62
N HIS A 81 17.02 8.75 -13.39
CA HIS A 81 16.06 8.98 -12.30
C HIS A 81 15.48 10.39 -12.29
N PHE A 82 15.92 11.27 -13.21
CA PHE A 82 15.49 12.67 -13.30
C PHE A 82 15.69 13.48 -12.01
N GLY A 83 16.60 13.06 -11.14
CA GLY A 83 16.83 13.68 -9.83
C GLY A 83 15.79 13.32 -8.77
N LEU A 84 14.95 12.31 -9.01
CA LEU A 84 14.00 11.76 -8.05
C LEU A 84 14.68 10.77 -7.09
N GLU A 85 14.13 10.66 -5.87
CA GLU A 85 14.54 9.67 -4.88
C GLU A 85 14.06 8.28 -5.29
N PRO A 86 14.96 7.27 -5.41
CA PRO A 86 14.56 5.90 -5.75
C PRO A 86 14.03 5.16 -4.52
N GLY A 87 13.08 4.25 -4.76
CA GLY A 87 12.57 3.28 -3.80
C GLY A 87 12.23 1.97 -4.50
N ILE A 88 12.14 0.89 -3.74
CA ILE A 88 11.73 -0.43 -4.24
C ILE A 88 10.68 -1.00 -3.30
N THR A 89 9.48 -1.15 -3.83
CA THR A 89 8.41 -1.92 -3.18
C THR A 89 8.47 -3.36 -3.65
N ILE A 90 8.60 -4.30 -2.71
CA ILE A 90 8.56 -5.75 -2.99
C ILE A 90 7.16 -6.29 -2.80
N THR A 91 6.73 -7.15 -3.73
CA THR A 91 5.55 -8.00 -3.57
C THR A 91 5.98 -9.32 -2.96
N MET A 92 5.32 -9.73 -1.89
CA MET A 92 5.60 -10.97 -1.18
C MET A 92 4.36 -11.85 -1.12
N GLU A 93 4.45 -13.10 -1.54
CA GLU A 93 3.37 -14.08 -1.50
C GLU A 93 3.57 -15.10 -0.40
N LEU A 94 2.50 -15.45 0.30
CA LEU A 94 2.51 -16.54 1.29
C LEU A 94 2.63 -17.89 0.58
N LYS A 95 3.71 -18.64 0.87
CA LYS A 95 4.00 -19.96 0.29
C LYS A 95 3.83 -21.11 1.26
N ASN A 96 3.86 -20.85 2.57
CA ASN A 96 3.87 -21.89 3.60
C ASN A 96 2.60 -21.88 4.44
N ASP A 97 2.35 -23.02 5.10
CA ASP A 97 1.24 -23.18 6.03
C ASP A 97 1.40 -22.28 7.27
N THR A 98 0.32 -21.57 7.59
CA THR A 98 0.23 -20.68 8.76
C THR A 98 0.17 -21.41 10.10
N GLY A 99 0.01 -22.74 10.10
CA GLY A 99 -0.20 -23.55 11.32
C GLY A 99 0.95 -23.52 12.32
N LYS A 100 2.14 -23.04 11.93
CA LYS A 100 3.33 -22.96 12.79
C LYS A 100 3.66 -21.57 13.30
N TRP A 101 2.83 -20.57 13.01
CA TRP A 101 3.10 -19.20 13.43
C TRP A 101 2.86 -19.01 14.93
N ILE A 102 3.77 -18.30 15.58
CA ILE A 102 3.55 -17.85 16.96
C ILE A 102 2.52 -16.73 16.89
N ARG A 103 1.42 -16.88 17.63
CA ARG A 103 0.30 -15.95 17.65
C ARG A 103 0.01 -15.49 19.06
N ASN A 104 -0.58 -14.32 19.19
CA ASN A 104 -1.15 -13.89 20.46
C ASN A 104 -2.56 -14.48 20.59
N GLU A 105 -2.74 -15.39 21.55
CA GLU A 105 -4.02 -16.08 21.79
C GLU A 105 -5.08 -15.20 22.49
N ASN A 106 -4.69 -14.05 23.03
CA ASN A 106 -5.61 -13.11 23.69
C ASN A 106 -6.30 -12.16 22.74
N VAL A 107 -6.06 -12.30 21.44
CA VAL A 107 -6.60 -11.41 20.40
C VAL A 107 -7.96 -11.92 19.93
N ARG A 108 -8.96 -11.06 19.95
CA ARG A 108 -10.25 -11.25 19.29
C ARG A 108 -10.25 -10.52 17.96
N PHE A 109 -10.79 -11.12 16.91
CA PHE A 109 -10.91 -10.50 15.58
C PHE A 109 -12.33 -10.06 15.32
N ALA A 110 -12.47 -8.86 14.74
CA ALA A 110 -13.75 -8.32 14.29
C ALA A 110 -13.52 -7.24 13.21
N VAL A 111 -14.56 -6.89 12.49
CA VAL A 111 -14.54 -5.72 11.60
C VAL A 111 -14.63 -4.46 12.46
N PRO A 112 -13.62 -3.58 12.42
CA PRO A 112 -13.66 -2.37 13.23
C PRO A 112 -14.67 -1.35 12.69
N SER A 113 -15.22 -0.53 13.57
CA SER A 113 -16.02 0.61 13.15
C SER A 113 -15.16 1.70 12.50
N LEU A 114 -15.78 2.54 11.68
CA LEU A 114 -15.09 3.67 11.06
C LEU A 114 -14.42 4.59 12.09
N SER A 115 -15.08 4.83 13.23
CA SER A 115 -14.54 5.70 14.29
C SER A 115 -13.31 5.09 14.99
N GLU A 116 -13.27 3.77 15.19
CA GLU A 116 -12.11 3.09 15.74
C GLU A 116 -10.92 3.14 14.77
N LEU A 117 -11.19 2.88 13.47
CA LEU A 117 -10.17 3.00 12.43
C LEU A 117 -9.61 4.42 12.32
N GLU A 118 -10.48 5.42 12.28
CA GLU A 118 -10.02 6.82 12.28
C GLU A 118 -9.13 7.13 13.48
N SER A 119 -9.45 6.58 14.65
CA SER A 119 -8.69 6.84 15.88
C SER A 119 -7.30 6.22 15.84
N ILE A 120 -7.18 4.93 15.44
CA ILE A 120 -5.89 4.24 15.39
C ILE A 120 -5.01 4.81 14.25
N GLU A 121 -5.61 5.10 13.09
CA GLU A 121 -4.90 5.69 11.94
C GLU A 121 -4.39 7.11 12.25
N VAL A 122 -5.21 7.95 12.90
CA VAL A 122 -4.79 9.30 13.30
C VAL A 122 -3.70 9.24 14.36
N LYS A 123 -3.80 8.33 15.35
CA LYS A 123 -2.73 8.12 16.34
C LYS A 123 -1.41 7.79 15.66
N HIS A 124 -1.44 6.97 14.60
CA HIS A 124 -0.25 6.47 13.92
C HIS A 124 0.30 7.44 12.86
N PHE A 125 -0.57 7.97 12.01
CA PHE A 125 -0.20 8.75 10.83
C PHE A 125 -0.55 10.24 10.90
N GLY A 126 -1.34 10.66 11.91
CA GLY A 126 -1.85 12.03 11.98
C GLY A 126 -0.76 13.09 12.09
N LEU A 127 0.36 12.80 12.76
CA LEU A 127 1.51 13.70 12.81
C LEU A 127 2.29 13.76 11.49
N LEU A 128 2.33 12.66 10.73
CA LEU A 128 3.11 12.56 9.49
C LEU A 128 2.37 13.20 8.32
N TYR A 129 1.08 12.85 8.15
CA TYR A 129 0.29 13.25 6.97
C TYR A 129 -0.77 14.33 7.29
N GLY A 130 -0.99 14.64 8.57
CA GLY A 130 -2.05 15.51 9.02
C GLY A 130 -3.36 14.76 9.31
N GLU A 131 -4.00 15.07 10.43
CA GLU A 131 -5.21 14.40 10.91
C GLU A 131 -6.36 14.45 9.89
N SER A 132 -6.59 15.62 9.28
CA SER A 132 -7.66 15.80 8.29
C SER A 132 -7.48 14.92 7.05
N PHE A 133 -6.24 14.80 6.54
CA PHE A 133 -5.92 13.91 5.43
C PHE A 133 -6.13 12.45 5.84
N THR A 134 -5.59 12.02 6.99
CA THR A 134 -5.71 10.64 7.49
C THR A 134 -7.16 10.22 7.60
N ARG A 135 -8.04 11.05 8.21
CA ARG A 135 -9.48 10.75 8.29
C ARG A 135 -10.16 10.64 6.92
N ARG A 136 -9.83 11.53 5.98
CA ARG A 136 -10.37 11.45 4.60
C ARG A 136 -9.93 10.16 3.90
N ASN A 137 -8.67 9.76 4.07
CA ASN A 137 -8.14 8.52 3.51
C ASN A 137 -8.87 7.30 4.06
N VAL A 138 -9.01 7.18 5.39
CA VAL A 138 -9.74 6.06 6.02
C VAL A 138 -11.18 5.99 5.50
N ARG A 139 -11.93 7.09 5.49
CA ARG A 139 -13.30 7.14 4.96
C ARG A 139 -13.36 6.72 3.49
N ARG A 140 -12.38 7.12 2.70
CA ARG A 140 -12.30 6.80 1.28
C ARG A 140 -12.12 5.30 1.02
N LEU A 141 -11.41 4.60 1.92
CA LEU A 141 -11.12 3.18 1.82
C LEU A 141 -12.22 2.30 2.45
N TYR A 142 -12.86 2.78 3.53
CA TYR A 142 -13.71 1.99 4.42
C TYR A 142 -14.84 1.24 3.72
N ASP A 143 -15.57 1.90 2.82
CA ASP A 143 -16.72 1.30 2.12
C ASP A 143 -16.33 0.41 0.93
N LYS A 144 -15.04 0.34 0.59
CA LYS A 144 -14.56 -0.31 -0.63
C LYS A 144 -13.66 -1.51 -0.37
N LEU A 145 -13.04 -1.57 0.80
CA LEU A 145 -12.10 -2.61 1.20
C LEU A 145 -12.61 -3.35 2.43
N GLN A 146 -12.18 -4.60 2.57
CA GLN A 146 -12.54 -5.40 3.74
C GLN A 146 -11.56 -5.13 4.87
N TYR A 147 -12.02 -4.47 5.94
CA TYR A 147 -11.19 -4.21 7.12
C TYR A 147 -11.22 -5.37 8.12
N HIS A 148 -10.07 -5.59 8.77
CA HIS A 148 -9.85 -6.57 9.81
C HIS A 148 -9.24 -5.90 11.02
N GLY A 149 -9.82 -6.08 12.20
CA GLY A 149 -9.32 -5.54 13.45
C GLY A 149 -8.95 -6.65 14.43
N ALA A 150 -7.90 -6.40 15.19
CA ALA A 150 -7.46 -7.20 16.31
C ALA A 150 -7.71 -6.44 17.61
N TYR A 151 -8.38 -7.07 18.57
CA TYR A 151 -8.82 -6.47 19.83
C TYR A 151 -8.24 -7.19 21.03
N ILE A 152 -7.80 -6.43 22.04
CA ILE A 152 -7.47 -6.91 23.39
C ILE A 152 -8.32 -6.07 24.37
N ASP A 153 -9.04 -6.72 25.28
CA ASP A 153 -9.93 -6.07 26.24
C ASP A 153 -10.86 -5.03 25.60
N ASP A 154 -11.47 -5.39 24.44
CA ASP A 154 -12.35 -4.54 23.63
C ASP A 154 -11.70 -3.27 23.04
N ILE A 155 -10.39 -3.12 23.14
CA ILE A 155 -9.62 -2.05 22.52
C ILE A 155 -9.09 -2.51 21.17
N LEU A 156 -9.32 -1.75 20.09
CA LEU A 156 -8.69 -1.99 18.79
C LEU A 156 -7.19 -1.70 18.88
N VAL A 157 -6.37 -2.77 18.82
CA VAL A 157 -4.90 -2.68 18.96
C VAL A 157 -4.14 -2.90 17.66
N ALA A 158 -4.80 -3.44 16.64
CA ALA A 158 -4.24 -3.51 15.29
C ALA A 158 -5.38 -3.53 14.25
N ALA A 159 -5.07 -3.05 13.06
CA ALA A 159 -5.96 -3.11 11.92
C ALA A 159 -5.18 -3.28 10.62
N CYS A 160 -5.83 -3.82 9.61
CA CYS A 160 -5.42 -3.80 8.22
C CYS A 160 -6.65 -3.92 7.33
N TYR A 161 -6.47 -3.83 6.02
CA TYR A 161 -7.53 -4.17 5.07
C TYR A 161 -7.06 -5.21 4.07
N SER A 162 -8.02 -5.86 3.42
CA SER A 162 -7.77 -6.79 2.33
C SER A 162 -8.65 -6.50 1.12
N PHE A 163 -8.18 -6.95 -0.05
CA PHE A 163 -8.91 -6.95 -1.30
C PHE A 163 -8.67 -8.28 -2.01
N SER A 164 -9.76 -8.99 -2.36
CA SER A 164 -9.69 -10.31 -2.99
C SER A 164 -10.24 -10.26 -4.42
N ALA A 165 -9.47 -10.76 -5.36
CA ALA A 165 -9.89 -10.96 -6.75
C ALA A 165 -9.02 -12.07 -7.39
N ASP A 166 -9.56 -12.76 -8.39
CA ASP A 166 -8.85 -13.75 -9.23
C ASP A 166 -8.07 -14.83 -8.44
N GLY A 167 -8.58 -15.22 -7.25
CA GLY A 167 -7.97 -16.19 -6.36
C GLY A 167 -6.68 -15.70 -5.69
N MET A 168 -6.54 -14.39 -5.55
CA MET A 168 -5.48 -13.71 -4.79
C MET A 168 -6.12 -12.76 -3.78
N THR A 169 -5.49 -12.58 -2.63
CA THR A 169 -5.91 -11.63 -1.60
C THR A 169 -4.74 -10.73 -1.21
N ALA A 170 -4.84 -9.46 -1.55
CA ALA A 170 -3.95 -8.41 -1.08
C ALA A 170 -4.23 -8.09 0.38
N ILE A 171 -3.18 -7.93 1.20
CA ILE A 171 -3.25 -7.39 2.57
C ILE A 171 -2.44 -6.09 2.56
N ASP A 172 -3.04 -5.01 3.05
CA ASP A 172 -2.37 -3.72 3.10
C ASP A 172 -2.84 -2.88 4.31
N GLY A 173 -2.13 -1.77 4.58
CA GLY A 173 -2.45 -0.87 5.69
C GLY A 173 -2.31 -1.50 7.08
N LEU A 174 -1.38 -2.44 7.27
CA LEU A 174 -1.19 -3.10 8.56
C LEU A 174 -0.60 -2.14 9.59
N ILE A 175 -1.38 -1.88 10.62
CA ILE A 175 -0.99 -1.06 11.78
C ILE A 175 -1.09 -1.89 13.05
N VAL A 176 -0.10 -1.77 13.93
CA VAL A 176 -0.18 -2.24 15.32
C VAL A 176 0.12 -1.06 16.23
N ASP A 177 -0.76 -0.79 17.17
CA ASP A 177 -0.59 0.25 18.18
C ASP A 177 0.75 0.07 18.91
N GLU A 178 1.49 1.15 19.12
CA GLU A 178 2.86 1.11 19.64
C GLU A 178 2.98 0.41 20.99
N ASP A 179 1.99 0.57 21.86
CA ASP A 179 1.95 -0.05 23.18
C ASP A 179 1.75 -1.58 23.13
N TYR A 180 1.35 -2.11 21.97
CA TYR A 180 1.06 -3.53 21.73
C TYR A 180 2.01 -4.20 20.74
N ARG A 181 3.06 -3.51 20.28
CA ARG A 181 4.08 -4.10 19.38
C ARG A 181 4.86 -5.20 20.06
N HIS A 182 5.50 -6.05 19.27
CA HIS A 182 6.31 -7.21 19.72
C HIS A 182 5.54 -8.28 20.51
N GLN A 183 4.21 -8.32 20.40
CA GLN A 183 3.32 -9.28 21.06
C GLN A 183 2.66 -10.25 20.07
N TYR A 184 3.21 -10.43 18.87
CA TYR A 184 2.69 -11.33 17.81
C TYR A 184 1.26 -11.02 17.34
N ILE A 185 0.79 -9.78 17.52
CA ILE A 185 -0.56 -9.36 17.10
C ILE A 185 -0.66 -9.26 15.58
N ALA A 186 0.35 -8.68 14.91
CA ALA A 186 0.42 -8.64 13.45
C ALA A 186 0.36 -10.05 12.84
N THR A 187 1.14 -10.98 13.40
CA THR A 187 1.15 -12.38 12.97
C THR A 187 -0.22 -13.04 13.18
N ALA A 188 -0.88 -12.78 14.31
CA ALA A 188 -2.21 -13.30 14.59
C ALA A 188 -3.27 -12.77 13.62
N LEU A 189 -3.22 -11.46 13.29
CA LEU A 189 -4.15 -10.82 12.36
C LEU A 189 -3.97 -11.34 10.93
N ILE A 190 -2.73 -11.44 10.43
CA ILE A 190 -2.45 -12.00 9.09
C ILE A 190 -2.85 -13.49 9.03
N ALA A 191 -2.60 -14.26 10.10
CA ALA A 191 -3.02 -15.65 10.17
C ALA A 191 -4.55 -15.80 10.11
N HIS A 192 -5.29 -14.95 10.83
CA HIS A 192 -6.74 -14.92 10.74
C HIS A 192 -7.23 -14.63 9.31
N ILE A 193 -6.60 -13.69 8.60
CA ILE A 193 -6.94 -13.40 7.20
C ILE A 193 -6.66 -14.62 6.31
N ALA A 194 -5.55 -15.32 6.53
CA ALA A 194 -5.24 -16.54 5.80
C ALA A 194 -6.29 -17.64 6.04
N GLU A 195 -6.75 -17.81 7.27
CA GLU A 195 -7.76 -18.80 7.67
C GLU A 195 -9.14 -18.55 7.05
N ILE A 196 -9.52 -17.29 6.85
CA ILE A 196 -10.81 -16.94 6.21
C ILE A 196 -10.73 -16.83 4.68
N ASN A 197 -9.54 -16.93 4.09
CA ASN A 197 -9.31 -16.84 2.64
C ASN A 197 -8.57 -18.09 2.11
N THR A 198 -8.99 -19.29 2.51
CA THR A 198 -8.33 -20.56 2.19
C THR A 198 -8.20 -20.86 0.71
N ASP A 199 -9.10 -20.35 -0.13
CA ASP A 199 -9.12 -20.56 -1.58
C ASP A 199 -8.32 -19.49 -2.34
N SER A 200 -7.55 -18.66 -1.63
CA SER A 200 -6.85 -17.50 -2.18
C SER A 200 -5.38 -17.50 -1.74
N ILE A 201 -4.49 -17.10 -2.66
CA ILE A 201 -3.08 -16.86 -2.32
C ILE A 201 -2.98 -15.47 -1.71
N LEU A 202 -2.48 -15.38 -0.47
CA LEU A 202 -2.25 -14.10 0.18
C LEU A 202 -0.96 -13.47 -0.34
N PHE A 203 -1.01 -12.17 -0.57
CA PHE A 203 0.16 -11.37 -0.86
C PHE A 203 0.08 -10.00 -0.18
N LEU A 204 1.23 -9.37 -0.02
CA LEU A 204 1.37 -8.05 0.56
C LEU A 204 2.56 -7.32 -0.05
N HIS A 205 2.66 -6.04 0.26
CA HIS A 205 3.79 -5.20 -0.11
C HIS A 205 4.62 -4.81 1.10
N ALA A 206 5.90 -4.62 0.87
CA ALA A 206 6.83 -4.04 1.83
C ALA A 206 7.88 -3.21 1.09
N ASP A 207 8.42 -2.21 1.74
CA ASP A 207 9.64 -1.56 1.28
C ASP A 207 10.81 -2.57 1.39
N GLU A 208 11.65 -2.66 0.35
CA GLU A 208 12.76 -3.63 0.32
C GLU A 208 13.81 -3.34 1.40
N GLU A 209 13.92 -2.09 1.85
CA GLU A 209 14.88 -1.66 2.88
C GLU A 209 14.30 -1.65 4.30
N ASP A 210 12.98 -1.80 4.47
CA ASP A 210 12.32 -1.70 5.77
C ASP A 210 12.23 -3.05 6.51
N THR A 211 12.15 -2.96 7.85
CA THR A 211 12.14 -4.09 8.80
C THR A 211 10.92 -5.03 8.70
N PRO A 212 9.71 -4.62 8.30
CA PRO A 212 8.56 -5.52 8.13
C PRO A 212 8.83 -6.68 7.17
N LYS A 213 9.67 -6.51 6.17
CA LYS A 213 10.09 -7.59 5.26
C LYS A 213 10.59 -8.83 5.99
N ASP A 214 11.46 -8.65 6.98
CA ASP A 214 12.04 -9.76 7.75
C ASP A 214 10.98 -10.51 8.57
N MET A 215 9.97 -9.80 9.08
CA MET A 215 8.84 -10.39 9.77
C MET A 215 8.03 -11.26 8.80
N TYR A 216 7.70 -10.75 7.62
CA TYR A 216 6.94 -11.49 6.61
C TYR A 216 7.69 -12.72 6.10
N GLN A 217 9.01 -12.63 5.89
CA GLN A 217 9.83 -13.79 5.53
C GLN A 217 9.79 -14.88 6.60
N LYS A 218 9.87 -14.53 7.90
CA LYS A 218 9.74 -15.48 9.01
C LYS A 218 8.35 -16.12 9.06
N MET A 219 7.33 -15.44 8.54
CA MET A 219 5.98 -15.98 8.41
C MET A 219 5.81 -16.86 7.15
N GLY A 220 6.82 -16.99 6.30
CA GLY A 220 6.80 -17.82 5.09
C GLY A 220 6.34 -17.09 3.84
N PHE A 221 6.32 -15.78 3.87
CA PHE A 221 6.18 -14.99 2.64
C PHE A 221 7.50 -14.97 1.86
N GLU A 222 7.40 -15.11 0.56
CA GLU A 222 8.53 -15.06 -0.37
C GLU A 222 8.39 -13.89 -1.33
N ILE A 223 9.50 -13.21 -1.62
CA ILE A 223 9.52 -12.12 -2.60
C ILE A 223 9.26 -12.71 -4.00
N THR A 224 8.26 -12.19 -4.68
CA THR A 224 7.86 -12.64 -6.01
C THR A 224 8.01 -11.57 -7.08
N ASP A 225 7.94 -10.30 -6.72
CA ASP A 225 8.06 -9.18 -7.67
C ASP A 225 8.67 -7.94 -7.03
N ARG A 226 9.07 -6.98 -7.86
CA ARG A 226 9.56 -5.66 -7.48
C ARG A 226 8.89 -4.58 -8.31
N LEU A 227 8.44 -3.53 -7.63
CA LEU A 227 8.02 -2.28 -8.22
C LEU A 227 9.09 -1.23 -7.92
N TYR A 228 9.58 -0.59 -8.96
CA TYR A 228 10.58 0.48 -8.85
C TYR A 228 9.86 1.82 -8.80
N GLU A 229 10.15 2.60 -7.79
CA GLU A 229 9.53 3.88 -7.53
C GLU A 229 10.56 5.00 -7.55
N TYR A 230 10.16 6.15 -8.07
CA TYR A 230 10.99 7.36 -8.11
C TYR A 230 10.11 8.54 -7.74
N SER A 231 10.43 9.25 -6.66
CA SER A 231 9.54 10.28 -6.15
C SER A 231 10.25 11.55 -5.75
N CYS A 232 9.51 12.66 -5.81
CA CYS A 232 9.82 13.91 -5.13
C CYS A 232 8.54 14.38 -4.46
N LEU A 233 8.55 14.49 -3.15
CA LEU A 233 7.38 14.89 -2.36
C LEU A 233 7.33 16.41 -2.09
N ASP A 234 8.23 17.18 -2.66
CA ASP A 234 8.25 18.66 -2.56
C ASP A 234 8.76 19.30 -3.86
N LEU A 235 7.90 19.35 -4.87
CA LEU A 235 8.19 20.00 -6.18
C LEU A 235 8.36 21.53 -6.11
N LYS A 236 8.06 22.17 -4.97
CA LYS A 236 8.19 23.63 -4.81
C LYS A 236 9.62 24.08 -4.52
N ARG A 237 10.53 23.16 -4.20
CA ARG A 237 11.92 23.47 -3.87
C ARG A 237 12.84 23.41 -5.10
N GLU A 238 12.47 24.07 -6.21
CA GLU A 238 13.50 24.47 -7.16
C GLU A 238 14.13 25.77 -6.69
N LYS A 239 15.42 25.69 -6.31
CA LYS A 239 16.30 26.85 -6.12
C LYS A 239 16.84 27.34 -7.43
#